data_1121e61daaef04e213d6f826cfa5f00a
#
_entry.id   1121e61daaef04e213d6f826cfa5f00a
#
_cell.length_a   1.000
_cell.length_b   1.000
_cell.length_c   1.000
_cell.angle_alpha   90.00
_cell.angle_beta   90.00
_cell.angle_gamma   90.00
#
_symmetry.space_group_name_H-M   'P 1'
#
loop_
_entity.id
_entity.type
_entity.pdbx_description
1 polymer ?
#
loop_
_entity_poly.entity_id
_entity_poly.type
_entity_poly.pdbx_seq_one_letter_code
_entity_poly.pdbx_strand_id
1 'polypeptide(L)'
;MTALNDAERAVHEWTSERSERVVHMPPAPSAKTAVSPPSRTYPTWRPSRRFFSAVIAICGMQLMATMDGTIAIVALPKIQNDLGLTDAGRSWVITAYVLTFGGLMLLGGRLGDTIGRKRTFTVGVALFTIASALCGIAWDDPTLVTARLLQGVGAAIATPTGLALIATTFAKGPARNAATAVFGAMAGVGSVMGLVVGGALTELSWRLAFLVNVPIGLVMIHLARTTLRETQRERMKLDATGAVLATLACTAAVFAFSIGPEKGWISVTTIGSGVVALVAFIAFAIVERTADNPVVPLDLFFDRNRLATFVAIFLGGGVLFTVTVLIGLYVQELMGYTALRAGLGFIPFTIAMGIGLGASSQLVSWFQPRAVVITGGILVVGAMVYGSTLDRAMPYFPTLVTLITLGGIGIGMIIVPLALSAITDVGFDRIGPTSAIVMMLQNLGGPVVLAVVQAVITSRTLYLGGTNGPVKNMNAAQLHALDHGYTYGLLWVAGVAVLTGAVALFIGYSAKQVAHAQEVQHAIDVGEI
;
A
#
# COMPACT_ATOMS: atom_id res chain seq x y z
N MET A 1 61.82 18.79 1.10
CA MET A 1 62.27 18.43 -0.26
C MET A 1 62.50 16.93 -0.46
N THR A 2 62.87 16.16 0.55
CA THR A 2 63.08 14.69 0.46
C THR A 2 61.78 13.87 0.20
N ALA A 3 60.67 14.22 0.80
CA ALA A 3 59.43 13.47 0.65
C ALA A 3 58.71 13.59 -0.73
N LEU A 4 59.00 14.66 -1.49
CA LEU A 4 58.46 14.84 -2.85
C LEU A 4 59.24 13.97 -3.87
N ASN A 5 60.54 13.80 -3.68
CA ASN A 5 61.37 12.95 -4.54
C ASN A 5 61.10 11.46 -4.39
N ASP A 6 60.65 11.01 -3.20
CA ASP A 6 60.31 9.61 -2.97
C ASP A 6 58.93 9.25 -3.57
N ALA A 7 57.99 10.20 -3.59
CA ALA A 7 56.70 10.01 -4.24
C ALA A 7 56.80 9.98 -5.79
N GLU A 8 57.65 10.79 -6.39
CA GLU A 8 57.92 10.77 -7.83
C GLU A 8 58.65 9.49 -8.27
N ARG A 9 59.56 8.95 -7.46
CA ARG A 9 60.17 7.66 -7.75
C ARG A 9 59.20 6.51 -7.66
N ALA A 10 58.29 6.46 -6.67
CA ALA A 10 57.29 5.43 -6.54
C ALA A 10 56.28 5.42 -7.72
N VAL A 11 55.92 6.61 -8.25
CA VAL A 11 55.04 6.74 -9.45
C VAL A 11 55.79 6.27 -10.70
N HIS A 12 57.09 6.54 -10.81
CA HIS A 12 57.86 6.11 -11.97
C HIS A 12 58.12 4.59 -12.00
N GLU A 13 58.36 3.96 -10.84
CA GLU A 13 58.46 2.50 -10.71
C GLU A 13 57.11 1.81 -11.04
N TRP A 14 55.98 2.37 -10.56
CA TRP A 14 54.63 1.81 -10.82
C TRP A 14 54.21 1.91 -12.29
N THR A 15 54.64 2.94 -13.00
CA THR A 15 54.40 3.10 -14.44
C THR A 15 55.29 2.21 -15.29
N SER A 16 56.54 1.95 -14.90
CA SER A 16 57.45 1.05 -15.61
C SER A 16 57.02 -0.42 -15.49
N GLU A 17 56.61 -0.88 -14.30
CA GLU A 17 56.11 -2.25 -14.09
C GLU A 17 54.80 -2.54 -14.87
N ARG A 18 54.00 -1.51 -15.12
CA ARG A 18 52.76 -1.67 -15.95
C ARG A 18 53.07 -1.77 -17.43
N SER A 19 54.08 -1.08 -17.92
CA SER A 19 54.45 -1.14 -19.34
C SER A 19 55.09 -2.49 -19.72
N GLU A 20 55.81 -3.14 -18.80
CA GLU A 20 56.41 -4.47 -19.04
C GLU A 20 55.36 -5.61 -19.02
N ARG A 21 54.25 -5.47 -18.27
CA ARG A 21 53.18 -6.48 -18.27
C ARG A 21 52.25 -6.44 -19.49
N VAL A 22 52.28 -5.37 -20.27
CA VAL A 22 51.45 -5.26 -21.50
C VAL A 22 52.10 -5.95 -22.69
N VAL A 23 53.43 -6.24 -22.64
CA VAL A 23 54.18 -6.82 -23.78
C VAL A 23 54.04 -8.34 -23.91
N HIS A 24 53.46 -9.04 -22.93
CA HIS A 24 53.31 -10.49 -22.95
C HIS A 24 51.82 -10.96 -22.92
N MET A 25 50.89 -10.23 -23.52
CA MET A 25 49.59 -10.79 -23.84
C MET A 25 49.69 -11.65 -25.08
N PRO A 26 49.26 -12.94 -25.03
CA PRO A 26 49.17 -13.74 -26.24
C PRO A 26 48.18 -13.10 -27.22
N PRO A 27 48.39 -13.20 -28.55
CA PRO A 27 47.53 -12.59 -29.55
C PRO A 27 46.09 -13.10 -29.35
N ALA A 28 45.13 -12.16 -29.38
CA ALA A 28 43.71 -12.48 -29.28
C ALA A 28 43.33 -13.58 -30.31
N PRO A 29 42.60 -14.62 -29.91
CA PRO A 29 42.20 -15.68 -30.82
C PRO A 29 41.41 -15.07 -31.98
N SER A 30 41.82 -15.45 -33.23
CA SER A 30 41.20 -14.97 -34.44
C SER A 30 39.69 -15.22 -34.42
N ALA A 31 38.90 -14.23 -34.89
CA ALA A 31 37.43 -14.19 -34.86
C ALA A 31 36.68 -15.34 -35.56
N LYS A 32 37.39 -16.42 -35.92
CA LYS A 32 36.77 -17.59 -36.60
C LYS A 32 36.44 -18.77 -35.67
N THR A 33 36.69 -18.70 -34.39
CA THR A 33 36.33 -19.74 -33.41
C THR A 33 35.57 -19.18 -32.23
N ALA A 34 34.67 -18.21 -32.44
CA ALA A 34 33.64 -17.91 -31.46
C ALA A 34 32.70 -19.12 -31.39
N VAL A 35 33.03 -20.08 -30.52
CA VAL A 35 32.08 -21.10 -30.07
C VAL A 35 30.95 -20.32 -29.42
N SER A 36 29.81 -20.27 -30.09
CA SER A 36 28.57 -19.75 -29.50
C SER A 36 28.41 -20.39 -28.12
N PRO A 37 28.20 -19.60 -27.03
CA PRO A 37 27.97 -20.22 -25.74
C PRO A 37 26.85 -21.24 -25.92
N PRO A 38 26.96 -22.45 -25.35
CA PRO A 38 25.94 -23.47 -25.52
C PRO A 38 24.62 -22.85 -25.11
N SER A 39 23.65 -22.87 -26.04
CA SER A 39 22.28 -22.43 -25.76
C SER A 39 21.83 -23.23 -24.54
N ARG A 40 21.80 -22.58 -23.37
CA ARG A 40 21.24 -23.19 -22.17
C ARG A 40 19.75 -23.38 -22.47
N THR A 41 19.39 -24.51 -23.01
CA THR A 41 18.03 -25.01 -23.01
C THR A 41 17.68 -25.25 -21.54
N TYR A 42 17.13 -24.23 -20.90
CA TYR A 42 16.54 -24.41 -19.58
C TYR A 42 15.48 -25.49 -19.72
N PRO A 43 15.53 -26.57 -18.91
CA PRO A 43 14.48 -27.57 -18.95
C PRO A 43 13.16 -26.86 -18.76
N THR A 44 12.19 -27.13 -19.64
CA THR A 44 10.86 -26.50 -19.55
C THR A 44 10.27 -26.82 -18.19
N TRP A 45 10.32 -25.81 -17.29
CA TRP A 45 9.77 -25.96 -15.94
C TRP A 45 8.26 -26.19 -16.06
N ARG A 46 7.80 -27.31 -15.49
CA ARG A 46 6.37 -27.62 -15.42
C ARG A 46 5.90 -27.47 -13.96
N PRO A 47 4.84 -26.69 -13.70
CA PRO A 47 4.33 -26.53 -12.36
C PRO A 47 3.81 -27.86 -11.79
N SER A 48 4.30 -28.25 -10.62
CA SER A 48 3.87 -29.45 -9.89
C SER A 48 2.63 -29.18 -9.04
N ARG A 49 1.91 -30.24 -8.62
CA ARG A 49 0.80 -30.09 -7.65
C ARG A 49 1.23 -29.38 -6.36
N ARG A 50 2.45 -29.62 -5.89
CA ARG A 50 3.02 -28.93 -4.70
C ARG A 50 3.25 -27.45 -4.96
N PHE A 51 3.65 -27.08 -6.18
CA PHE A 51 3.76 -25.67 -6.57
C PHE A 51 2.42 -24.97 -6.44
N PHE A 52 1.36 -25.51 -7.06
CA PHE A 52 0.03 -24.89 -6.98
C PHE A 52 -0.49 -24.78 -5.55
N SER A 53 -0.35 -25.84 -4.75
CA SER A 53 -0.80 -25.82 -3.35
C SER A 53 -0.05 -24.79 -2.51
N ALA A 54 1.26 -24.61 -2.70
CA ALA A 54 2.04 -23.61 -2.01
C ALA A 54 1.68 -22.17 -2.48
N VAL A 55 1.51 -21.97 -3.80
CA VAL A 55 1.10 -20.68 -4.37
C VAL A 55 -0.30 -20.31 -3.88
N ILE A 56 -1.26 -21.22 -3.90
CA ILE A 56 -2.62 -20.96 -3.37
C ILE A 56 -2.55 -20.59 -1.89
N ALA A 57 -1.78 -21.32 -1.08
CA ALA A 57 -1.64 -21.03 0.34
C ALA A 57 -1.08 -19.63 0.60
N ILE A 58 -0.05 -19.22 -0.12
CA ILE A 58 0.65 -17.95 0.12
C ILE A 58 -0.08 -16.78 -0.58
N CYS A 59 -0.36 -16.91 -1.87
CA CYS A 59 -0.98 -15.85 -2.67
C CYS A 59 -2.45 -15.63 -2.31
N GLY A 60 -3.13 -16.66 -1.79
CA GLY A 60 -4.49 -16.54 -1.27
C GLY A 60 -4.60 -15.54 -0.11
N MET A 61 -3.56 -15.38 0.71
CA MET A 61 -3.56 -14.35 1.76
C MET A 61 -3.53 -12.94 1.16
N GLN A 62 -2.72 -12.71 0.13
CA GLN A 62 -2.70 -11.41 -0.56
C GLN A 62 -4.05 -11.10 -1.20
N LEU A 63 -4.65 -12.09 -1.87
CA LEU A 63 -6.01 -11.98 -2.40
C LEU A 63 -7.01 -11.61 -1.30
N MET A 64 -7.02 -12.37 -0.20
CA MET A 64 -7.96 -12.21 0.91
C MET A 64 -7.81 -10.84 1.59
N ALA A 65 -6.58 -10.37 1.83
CA ALA A 65 -6.31 -9.09 2.46
C ALA A 65 -6.79 -7.90 1.60
N THR A 66 -6.55 -7.95 0.28
CA THR A 66 -7.00 -6.88 -0.64
C THR A 66 -8.49 -6.95 -0.92
N MET A 67 -9.04 -8.14 -1.05
CA MET A 67 -10.47 -8.38 -1.22
C MET A 67 -11.25 -7.84 -0.01
N ASP A 68 -10.81 -8.13 1.21
CA ASP A 68 -11.46 -7.68 2.44
C ASP A 68 -11.50 -6.14 2.55
N GLY A 69 -10.41 -5.47 2.16
CA GLY A 69 -10.38 -4.01 2.15
C GLY A 69 -11.44 -3.40 1.23
N THR A 70 -11.64 -3.96 0.04
CA THR A 70 -12.61 -3.46 -0.94
C THR A 70 -14.04 -3.92 -0.63
N ILE A 71 -14.22 -5.12 -0.10
CA ILE A 71 -15.52 -5.59 0.44
C ILE A 71 -16.05 -4.62 1.48
N ALA A 72 -15.21 -4.23 2.44
CA ALA A 72 -15.61 -3.32 3.51
C ALA A 72 -16.15 -1.99 2.96
N ILE A 73 -15.51 -1.42 1.92
CA ILE A 73 -15.94 -0.16 1.30
C ILE A 73 -17.37 -0.29 0.72
N VAL A 74 -17.63 -1.38 0.02
CA VAL A 74 -18.93 -1.61 -0.62
C VAL A 74 -20.02 -1.94 0.41
N ALA A 75 -19.67 -2.61 1.52
CA ALA A 75 -20.60 -2.97 2.57
C ALA A 75 -20.95 -1.79 3.51
N LEU A 76 -20.14 -0.73 3.51
CA LEU A 76 -20.16 0.33 4.50
C LEU A 76 -21.50 1.02 4.71
N PRO A 77 -22.27 1.40 3.66
CA PRO A 77 -23.60 2.02 3.85
C PRO A 77 -24.60 1.07 4.51
N LYS A 78 -24.58 -0.24 4.18
CA LYS A 78 -25.46 -1.21 4.82
C LYS A 78 -25.07 -1.45 6.29
N ILE A 79 -23.78 -1.51 6.60
CA ILE A 79 -23.27 -1.61 7.97
C ILE A 79 -23.72 -0.40 8.78
N GLN A 80 -23.55 0.82 8.25
CA GLN A 80 -23.98 2.05 8.91
C GLN A 80 -25.48 2.06 9.19
N ASN A 81 -26.27 1.64 8.21
CA ASN A 81 -27.72 1.60 8.35
C ASN A 81 -28.22 0.53 9.35
N ASP A 82 -27.53 -0.63 9.41
CA ASP A 82 -27.94 -1.76 10.26
C ASP A 82 -27.53 -1.53 11.72
N LEU A 83 -26.32 -1.00 11.96
CA LEU A 83 -25.77 -0.75 13.29
C LEU A 83 -26.00 0.69 13.79
N GLY A 84 -26.58 1.58 12.96
CA GLY A 84 -26.84 2.97 13.34
C GLY A 84 -25.58 3.81 13.57
N LEU A 85 -24.50 3.54 12.82
CA LEU A 85 -23.21 4.19 13.01
C LEU A 85 -23.26 5.68 12.69
N THR A 86 -22.50 6.48 13.45
CA THR A 86 -22.13 7.84 13.06
C THR A 86 -21.17 7.81 11.84
N ASP A 87 -20.94 8.97 11.22
CA ASP A 87 -19.99 9.07 10.11
C ASP A 87 -18.55 8.75 10.57
N ALA A 88 -18.20 9.11 11.80
CA ALA A 88 -16.93 8.72 12.40
C ALA A 88 -16.85 7.21 12.63
N GLY A 89 -17.87 6.59 13.25
CA GLY A 89 -17.95 5.13 13.46
C GLY A 89 -17.85 4.36 12.15
N ARG A 90 -18.57 4.82 11.12
CA ARG A 90 -18.51 4.28 9.77
C ARG A 90 -17.08 4.30 9.21
N SER A 91 -16.37 5.42 9.32
CA SER A 91 -15.00 5.56 8.85
C SER A 91 -14.05 4.62 9.60
N TRP A 92 -14.29 4.36 10.89
CA TRP A 92 -13.49 3.46 11.70
C TRP A 92 -13.58 2.00 11.24
N VAL A 93 -14.68 1.56 10.67
CA VAL A 93 -14.80 0.19 10.12
C VAL A 93 -13.73 -0.12 9.08
N ILE A 94 -13.35 0.86 8.25
CA ILE A 94 -12.27 0.67 7.27
C ILE A 94 -10.91 1.03 7.87
N THR A 95 -10.85 2.18 8.55
CA THR A 95 -9.62 2.80 9.02
C THR A 95 -8.91 1.94 10.06
N ALA A 96 -9.65 1.27 10.97
CA ALA A 96 -9.09 0.39 11.99
C ALA A 96 -8.26 -0.75 11.39
N TYR A 97 -8.77 -1.39 10.33
CA TYR A 97 -8.05 -2.43 9.60
C TYR A 97 -6.76 -1.90 8.97
N VAL A 98 -6.87 -0.80 8.20
CA VAL A 98 -5.73 -0.29 7.43
C VAL A 98 -4.64 0.28 8.33
N LEU A 99 -5.00 0.91 9.46
CA LEU A 99 -4.06 1.41 10.46
C LEU A 99 -3.23 0.30 11.09
N THR A 100 -3.87 -0.76 11.58
CA THR A 100 -3.15 -1.88 12.20
C THR A 100 -2.40 -2.69 11.16
N PHE A 101 -2.94 -2.87 9.95
CA PHE A 101 -2.25 -3.50 8.85
C PHE A 101 -0.98 -2.74 8.46
N GLY A 102 -1.07 -1.45 8.16
CA GLY A 102 0.06 -0.62 7.77
C GLY A 102 1.07 -0.41 8.90
N GLY A 103 0.58 -0.06 10.11
CA GLY A 103 1.42 0.26 11.26
C GLY A 103 2.25 -0.92 11.78
N LEU A 104 1.69 -2.13 11.74
CA LEU A 104 2.37 -3.34 12.24
C LEU A 104 3.04 -4.18 11.14
N MET A 105 2.97 -3.77 9.87
CA MET A 105 3.45 -4.54 8.73
C MET A 105 4.96 -4.87 8.82
N LEU A 106 5.78 -3.90 9.22
CA LEU A 106 7.22 -4.09 9.39
C LEU A 106 7.54 -5.06 10.53
N LEU A 107 6.83 -4.93 11.66
CA LEU A 107 6.95 -5.84 12.78
C LEU A 107 6.57 -7.27 12.38
N GLY A 108 5.44 -7.42 11.66
CA GLY A 108 4.95 -8.70 11.16
C GLY A 108 5.96 -9.42 10.26
N GLY A 109 6.64 -8.69 9.38
CA GLY A 109 7.71 -9.24 8.54
C GLY A 109 8.88 -9.80 9.38
N ARG A 110 9.38 -9.03 10.34
CA ARG A 110 10.48 -9.43 11.24
C ARG A 110 10.10 -10.57 12.19
N LEU A 111 8.82 -10.65 12.57
CA LEU A 111 8.31 -11.74 13.40
C LEU A 111 8.48 -13.09 12.69
N GLY A 112 8.31 -13.14 11.37
CA GLY A 112 8.55 -14.33 10.55
C GLY A 112 9.99 -14.84 10.62
N ASP A 113 10.96 -13.95 10.68
CA ASP A 113 12.38 -14.31 10.75
C ASP A 113 12.78 -14.84 12.13
N THR A 114 12.17 -14.35 13.20
CA THR A 114 12.47 -14.76 14.58
C THR A 114 11.76 -16.03 15.05
N ILE A 115 10.47 -16.18 14.75
CA ILE A 115 9.63 -17.30 15.22
C ILE A 115 9.63 -18.45 14.21
N GLY A 116 9.89 -18.15 12.93
CA GLY A 116 9.78 -19.06 11.80
C GLY A 116 8.64 -18.67 10.86
N ARG A 117 8.94 -18.54 9.58
CA ARG A 117 8.02 -17.94 8.58
C ARG A 117 6.71 -18.71 8.41
N LYS A 118 6.77 -20.06 8.37
CA LYS A 118 5.55 -20.88 8.26
C LYS A 118 4.63 -20.71 9.46
N ARG A 119 5.17 -20.74 10.68
CA ARG A 119 4.38 -20.58 11.92
C ARG A 119 3.75 -19.22 11.97
N THR A 120 4.54 -18.16 11.74
CA THR A 120 4.08 -16.77 11.76
C THR A 120 3.00 -16.54 10.72
N PHE A 121 3.19 -17.01 9.49
CA PHE A 121 2.18 -16.96 8.43
C PHE A 121 0.87 -17.64 8.85
N THR A 122 0.97 -18.88 9.37
CA THR A 122 -0.22 -19.65 9.77
C THR A 122 -0.97 -18.97 10.92
N VAL A 123 -0.26 -18.39 11.90
CA VAL A 123 -0.86 -17.62 13.00
C VAL A 123 -1.53 -16.35 12.47
N GLY A 124 -0.88 -15.61 11.57
CA GLY A 124 -1.46 -14.42 10.96
C GLY A 124 -2.74 -14.71 10.18
N VAL A 125 -2.74 -15.78 9.34
CA VAL A 125 -3.95 -16.22 8.62
C VAL A 125 -5.04 -16.67 9.58
N ALA A 126 -4.70 -17.40 10.65
CA ALA A 126 -5.68 -17.84 11.65
C ALA A 126 -6.30 -16.65 12.39
N LEU A 127 -5.49 -15.68 12.81
CA LEU A 127 -5.97 -14.45 13.45
C LEU A 127 -6.89 -13.67 12.52
N PHE A 128 -6.50 -13.48 11.24
CA PHE A 128 -7.34 -12.83 10.23
C PHE A 128 -8.68 -13.55 10.06
N THR A 129 -8.65 -14.89 9.97
CA THR A 129 -9.84 -15.72 9.78
C THR A 129 -10.80 -15.62 10.97
N ILE A 130 -10.27 -15.71 12.21
CA ILE A 130 -11.07 -15.56 13.43
C ILE A 130 -11.65 -14.14 13.52
N ALA A 131 -10.84 -13.12 13.24
CA ALA A 131 -11.30 -11.74 13.24
C ALA A 131 -12.38 -11.49 12.16
N SER A 132 -12.26 -12.11 10.99
CA SER A 132 -13.31 -12.08 9.95
C SER A 132 -14.62 -12.71 10.42
N ALA A 133 -14.55 -13.83 11.14
CA ALA A 133 -15.73 -14.43 11.76
C ALA A 133 -16.36 -13.48 12.80
N LEU A 134 -15.54 -12.83 13.64
CA LEU A 134 -16.01 -11.83 14.61
C LEU A 134 -16.66 -10.63 13.91
N CYS A 135 -16.11 -10.12 12.80
CA CYS A 135 -16.76 -9.10 11.98
C CYS A 135 -18.15 -9.56 11.50
N GLY A 136 -18.26 -10.80 11.02
CA GLY A 136 -19.52 -11.35 10.51
C GLY A 136 -20.61 -11.54 11.56
N ILE A 137 -20.26 -11.65 12.83
CA ILE A 137 -21.22 -11.78 13.95
C ILE A 137 -21.33 -10.52 14.81
N ALA A 138 -20.68 -9.41 14.42
CA ALA A 138 -20.69 -8.17 15.18
C ALA A 138 -22.12 -7.59 15.29
N TRP A 139 -22.46 -7.11 16.50
CA TRP A 139 -23.78 -6.59 16.82
C TRP A 139 -23.80 -5.08 17.13
N ASP A 140 -22.62 -4.47 17.33
CA ASP A 140 -22.43 -3.06 17.60
C ASP A 140 -21.11 -2.52 17.01
N ASP A 141 -20.94 -1.19 17.04
CA ASP A 141 -19.76 -0.47 16.55
C ASP A 141 -18.46 -0.93 17.22
N PRO A 142 -18.34 -0.92 18.57
CA PRO A 142 -17.11 -1.32 19.24
C PRO A 142 -16.65 -2.74 18.91
N THR A 143 -17.59 -3.69 18.79
CA THR A 143 -17.30 -5.09 18.46
C THR A 143 -16.76 -5.18 17.02
N LEU A 144 -17.41 -4.51 16.07
CA LEU A 144 -16.97 -4.51 14.68
C LEU A 144 -15.61 -3.84 14.52
N VAL A 145 -15.40 -2.66 15.10
CA VAL A 145 -14.13 -1.93 15.04
C VAL A 145 -13.00 -2.73 15.69
N THR A 146 -13.24 -3.35 16.85
CA THR A 146 -12.25 -4.21 17.52
C THR A 146 -11.89 -5.43 16.64
N ALA A 147 -12.88 -6.07 16.04
CA ALA A 147 -12.64 -7.19 15.12
C ALA A 147 -11.82 -6.73 13.88
N ARG A 148 -12.08 -5.52 13.35
CA ARG A 148 -11.31 -4.92 12.26
C ARG A 148 -9.85 -4.62 12.64
N LEU A 149 -9.60 -4.14 13.87
CA LEU A 149 -8.24 -3.98 14.41
C LEU A 149 -7.49 -5.32 14.43
N LEU A 150 -8.12 -6.37 14.98
CA LEU A 150 -7.53 -7.72 15.04
C LEU A 150 -7.29 -8.31 13.64
N GLN A 151 -8.19 -8.06 12.70
CA GLN A 151 -8.07 -8.49 11.32
C GLN A 151 -6.86 -7.80 10.64
N GLY A 152 -6.66 -6.51 10.88
CA GLY A 152 -5.49 -5.77 10.41
C GLY A 152 -4.17 -6.30 11.00
N VAL A 153 -4.14 -6.67 12.27
CA VAL A 153 -2.98 -7.35 12.90
C VAL A 153 -2.67 -8.67 12.20
N GLY A 154 -3.70 -9.50 11.94
CA GLY A 154 -3.56 -10.76 11.20
C GLY A 154 -2.96 -10.56 9.80
N ALA A 155 -3.46 -9.56 9.05
CA ALA A 155 -2.96 -9.19 7.74
C ALA A 155 -1.51 -8.67 7.79
N ALA A 156 -1.17 -7.82 8.78
CA ALA A 156 0.17 -7.29 8.98
C ALA A 156 1.22 -8.37 9.23
N ILE A 157 0.84 -9.45 9.91
CA ILE A 157 1.70 -10.60 10.16
C ILE A 157 1.81 -11.50 8.92
N ALA A 158 0.68 -11.81 8.29
CA ALA A 158 0.63 -12.84 7.26
C ALA A 158 1.16 -12.35 5.89
N THR A 159 0.83 -11.13 5.46
CA THR A 159 1.15 -10.63 4.11
C THR A 159 2.66 -10.54 3.85
N PRO A 160 3.48 -9.84 4.66
CA PRO A 160 4.93 -9.77 4.43
C PRO A 160 5.61 -11.12 4.63
N THR A 161 5.14 -11.93 5.59
CA THR A 161 5.65 -13.30 5.81
C THR A 161 5.33 -14.20 4.62
N GLY A 162 4.19 -14.00 3.95
CA GLY A 162 3.82 -14.70 2.72
C GLY A 162 4.81 -14.44 1.58
N LEU A 163 5.16 -13.18 1.34
CA LEU A 163 6.16 -12.82 0.34
C LEU A 163 7.55 -13.43 0.65
N ALA A 164 7.96 -13.39 1.93
CA ALA A 164 9.19 -14.01 2.39
C ALA A 164 9.18 -15.55 2.24
N LEU A 165 8.02 -16.20 2.40
CA LEU A 165 7.84 -17.63 2.16
C LEU A 165 8.00 -18.03 0.70
N ILE A 166 7.62 -17.19 -0.26
CA ILE A 166 7.87 -17.42 -1.69
C ILE A 166 9.38 -17.55 -1.91
N ALA A 167 10.15 -16.61 -1.36
CA ALA A 167 11.59 -16.59 -1.52
C ALA A 167 12.31 -17.82 -0.94
N THR A 168 11.75 -18.45 0.09
CA THR A 168 12.34 -19.63 0.77
C THR A 168 11.74 -20.96 0.33
N THR A 169 10.50 -20.96 -0.17
CA THR A 169 9.81 -22.19 -0.64
C THR A 169 10.27 -22.57 -2.03
N PHE A 170 10.54 -21.59 -2.89
CA PHE A 170 10.93 -21.80 -4.28
C PHE A 170 12.40 -21.42 -4.50
N ALA A 171 13.18 -22.31 -5.11
CA ALA A 171 14.54 -21.99 -5.54
C ALA A 171 14.53 -20.85 -6.56
N LYS A 172 15.64 -20.08 -6.64
CA LYS A 172 15.82 -19.04 -7.69
C LYS A 172 15.55 -19.63 -9.06
N GLY A 173 14.73 -18.96 -9.89
CA GLY A 173 14.39 -19.37 -11.23
C GLY A 173 12.88 -19.29 -11.53
N PRO A 174 12.41 -19.94 -12.62
CA PRO A 174 11.05 -19.78 -13.15
C PRO A 174 9.92 -20.02 -12.15
N ALA A 175 10.09 -20.96 -11.22
CA ALA A 175 9.08 -21.25 -10.19
C ALA A 175 8.88 -20.09 -9.22
N ARG A 176 9.98 -19.50 -8.74
CA ARG A 176 9.94 -18.35 -7.80
C ARG A 176 9.37 -17.13 -8.50
N ASN A 177 9.81 -16.85 -9.73
CA ASN A 177 9.32 -15.73 -10.52
C ASN A 177 7.82 -15.82 -10.79
N ALA A 178 7.33 -17.00 -11.17
CA ALA A 178 5.90 -17.23 -11.36
C ALA A 178 5.11 -17.04 -10.05
N ALA A 179 5.61 -17.53 -8.92
CA ALA A 179 4.95 -17.35 -7.61
C ALA A 179 4.90 -15.88 -7.19
N THR A 180 6.00 -15.12 -7.38
CA THR A 180 6.06 -13.68 -7.07
C THR A 180 5.13 -12.89 -7.98
N ALA A 181 5.10 -13.18 -9.28
CA ALA A 181 4.18 -12.55 -10.23
C ALA A 181 2.71 -12.81 -9.85
N VAL A 182 2.36 -14.04 -9.48
CA VAL A 182 1.02 -14.38 -9.00
C VAL A 182 0.69 -13.62 -7.72
N PHE A 183 1.62 -13.53 -6.76
CA PHE A 183 1.42 -12.78 -5.51
C PHE A 183 1.09 -11.30 -5.79
N GLY A 184 1.86 -10.65 -6.68
CA GLY A 184 1.59 -9.26 -7.08
C GLY A 184 0.23 -9.11 -7.80
N ALA A 185 -0.08 -10.04 -8.73
CA ALA A 185 -1.35 -10.02 -9.44
C ALA A 185 -2.58 -10.20 -8.52
N MET A 186 -2.42 -10.95 -7.41
CA MET A 186 -3.51 -11.16 -6.45
C MET A 186 -3.96 -9.87 -5.76
N ALA A 187 -3.14 -8.84 -5.70
CA ALA A 187 -3.56 -7.52 -5.21
C ALA A 187 -4.64 -6.91 -6.13
N GLY A 188 -4.42 -6.92 -7.44
CA GLY A 188 -5.39 -6.42 -8.42
C GLY A 188 -6.64 -7.29 -8.52
N VAL A 189 -6.45 -8.62 -8.61
CA VAL A 189 -7.56 -9.59 -8.66
C VAL A 189 -8.42 -9.50 -7.40
N GLY A 190 -7.78 -9.41 -6.21
CA GLY A 190 -8.46 -9.27 -4.93
C GLY A 190 -9.30 -7.99 -4.85
N SER A 191 -8.78 -6.88 -5.35
CA SER A 191 -9.52 -5.62 -5.38
C SER A 191 -10.79 -5.72 -6.23
N VAL A 192 -10.71 -6.27 -7.44
CA VAL A 192 -11.88 -6.45 -8.32
C VAL A 192 -12.85 -7.47 -7.73
N MET A 193 -12.35 -8.63 -7.27
CA MET A 193 -13.20 -9.64 -6.65
C MET A 193 -13.90 -9.11 -5.41
N GLY A 194 -13.22 -8.30 -4.60
CA GLY A 194 -13.82 -7.71 -3.41
C GLY A 194 -14.96 -6.76 -3.75
N LEU A 195 -14.83 -5.97 -4.81
CA LEU A 195 -15.91 -5.09 -5.27
C LEU A 195 -17.12 -5.89 -5.80
N VAL A 196 -16.88 -6.91 -6.63
CA VAL A 196 -17.95 -7.68 -7.28
C VAL A 196 -18.58 -8.69 -6.32
N VAL A 197 -17.76 -9.56 -5.71
CA VAL A 197 -18.23 -10.59 -4.76
C VAL A 197 -18.75 -9.93 -3.49
N GLY A 198 -18.02 -8.91 -2.99
CA GLY A 198 -18.45 -8.12 -1.84
C GLY A 198 -19.77 -7.41 -2.09
N GLY A 199 -19.95 -6.82 -3.27
CA GLY A 199 -21.21 -6.21 -3.69
C GLY A 199 -22.36 -7.22 -3.67
N ALA A 200 -22.17 -8.37 -4.32
CA ALA A 200 -23.19 -9.43 -4.37
C ALA A 200 -23.54 -10.00 -2.99
N LEU A 201 -22.54 -10.31 -2.17
CA LEU A 201 -22.75 -10.81 -0.81
C LEU A 201 -23.41 -9.76 0.09
N THR A 202 -23.03 -8.50 -0.06
CA THR A 202 -23.60 -7.39 0.70
C THR A 202 -25.08 -7.18 0.36
N GLU A 203 -25.53 -7.47 -0.85
CA GLU A 203 -26.96 -7.41 -1.18
C GLU A 203 -27.80 -8.39 -0.35
N LEU A 204 -27.25 -9.56 -0.07
CA LEU A 204 -27.89 -10.56 0.80
C LEU A 204 -27.74 -10.17 2.28
N SER A 205 -26.50 -10.00 2.73
CA SER A 205 -26.15 -9.53 4.07
C SER A 205 -24.70 -9.04 4.09
N TRP A 206 -24.44 -7.86 4.67
CA TRP A 206 -23.07 -7.38 4.85
C TRP A 206 -22.21 -8.33 5.71
N ARG A 207 -22.82 -9.11 6.59
CA ARG A 207 -22.14 -10.11 7.41
C ARG A 207 -21.48 -11.19 6.57
N LEU A 208 -22.14 -11.63 5.47
CA LEU A 208 -21.59 -12.62 4.53
C LEU A 208 -20.33 -12.11 3.83
N ALA A 209 -20.24 -10.80 3.63
CA ALA A 209 -19.07 -10.18 3.03
C ALA A 209 -17.79 -10.37 3.87
N PHE A 210 -17.90 -10.46 5.19
CA PHE A 210 -16.77 -10.83 6.07
C PHE A 210 -16.64 -12.35 6.24
N LEU A 211 -17.77 -13.07 6.35
CA LEU A 211 -17.75 -14.52 6.57
C LEU A 211 -17.16 -15.29 5.38
N VAL A 212 -17.14 -14.74 4.17
CA VAL A 212 -16.51 -15.37 2.99
C VAL A 212 -15.00 -15.62 3.20
N ASN A 213 -14.35 -14.81 4.02
CA ASN A 213 -12.95 -14.99 4.38
C ASN A 213 -12.70 -16.24 5.23
N VAL A 214 -13.73 -16.74 5.96
CA VAL A 214 -13.57 -17.87 6.87
C VAL A 214 -13.25 -19.18 6.12
N PRO A 215 -14.06 -19.63 5.14
CA PRO A 215 -13.73 -20.84 4.39
C PRO A 215 -12.41 -20.70 3.62
N ILE A 216 -12.12 -19.53 3.06
CA ILE A 216 -10.86 -19.25 2.34
C ILE A 216 -9.68 -19.41 3.31
N GLY A 217 -9.73 -18.77 4.48
CA GLY A 217 -8.69 -18.84 5.49
C GLY A 217 -8.44 -20.27 6.03
N LEU A 218 -9.50 -21.04 6.25
CA LEU A 218 -9.38 -22.44 6.68
C LEU A 218 -8.66 -23.30 5.62
N VAL A 219 -9.00 -23.13 4.34
CA VAL A 219 -8.29 -23.82 3.24
C VAL A 219 -6.82 -23.40 3.22
N MET A 220 -6.52 -22.13 3.38
CA MET A 220 -5.14 -21.64 3.39
C MET A 220 -4.34 -22.17 4.56
N ILE A 221 -4.91 -22.20 5.77
CA ILE A 221 -4.27 -22.80 6.97
C ILE A 221 -3.96 -24.27 6.71
N HIS A 222 -4.91 -25.02 6.16
CA HIS A 222 -4.71 -26.44 5.82
C HIS A 222 -3.57 -26.61 4.80
N LEU A 223 -3.59 -25.86 3.70
CA LEU A 223 -2.55 -25.91 2.67
C LEU A 223 -1.19 -25.47 3.23
N ALA A 224 -1.13 -24.39 4.01
CA ALA A 224 0.12 -23.94 4.62
C ALA A 224 0.73 -25.00 5.54
N ARG A 225 -0.07 -25.67 6.37
CA ARG A 225 0.39 -26.75 7.25
C ARG A 225 0.95 -27.94 6.50
N THR A 226 0.33 -28.31 5.38
CA THR A 226 0.66 -29.54 4.63
C THR A 226 1.76 -29.34 3.59
N THR A 227 1.87 -28.15 2.99
CA THR A 227 2.78 -27.91 1.84
C THR A 227 4.02 -27.10 2.17
N LEU A 228 3.92 -26.14 3.12
CA LEU A 228 5.04 -25.26 3.46
C LEU A 228 5.98 -25.94 4.47
N ARG A 229 7.28 -25.64 4.31
CA ARG A 229 8.32 -26.07 5.26
C ARG A 229 8.68 -24.92 6.19
N GLU A 230 9.08 -25.25 7.43
CA GLU A 230 9.56 -24.24 8.36
C GLU A 230 10.95 -23.75 7.94
N THR A 231 11.22 -22.46 8.14
CA THR A 231 12.52 -21.83 7.87
C THR A 231 13.38 -21.81 9.13
N GLN A 232 14.70 -21.68 8.95
CA GLN A 232 15.61 -21.43 10.06
C GLN A 232 15.26 -20.10 10.71
N ARG A 233 15.39 -20.06 12.03
CA ARG A 233 15.09 -18.89 12.84
C ARG A 233 16.33 -18.04 13.02
N GLU A 234 16.20 -16.74 12.86
CA GLU A 234 17.24 -15.79 13.18
C GLU A 234 16.97 -15.18 14.55
N ARG A 235 17.99 -15.13 15.40
CA ARG A 235 17.88 -14.46 16.71
C ARG A 235 18.05 -12.96 16.50
N MET A 236 16.98 -12.25 16.20
CA MET A 236 16.96 -10.78 16.14
C MET A 236 16.12 -10.22 17.28
N LYS A 237 16.57 -9.10 17.86
CA LYS A 237 15.74 -8.31 18.77
C LYS A 237 14.69 -7.56 17.94
N LEU A 238 13.42 -7.76 18.27
CA LEU A 238 12.31 -7.05 17.64
C LEU A 238 12.10 -5.71 18.34
N ASP A 239 12.02 -4.64 17.57
CA ASP A 239 11.53 -3.36 18.08
C ASP A 239 10.00 -3.31 18.01
N ALA A 240 9.34 -4.05 18.90
CA ALA A 240 7.90 -4.02 19.04
C ALA A 240 7.41 -2.66 19.58
N THR A 241 8.22 -1.98 20.39
CA THR A 241 7.89 -0.70 21.00
C THR A 241 7.75 0.39 19.94
N GLY A 242 8.71 0.50 19.00
CA GLY A 242 8.63 1.45 17.90
C GLY A 242 7.40 1.22 17.02
N ALA A 243 7.12 -0.04 16.64
CA ALA A 243 5.94 -0.35 15.83
C ALA A 243 4.61 -0.02 16.53
N VAL A 244 4.50 -0.30 17.83
CA VAL A 244 3.31 0.03 18.62
C VAL A 244 3.14 1.55 18.75
N LEU A 245 4.22 2.29 19.02
CA LEU A 245 4.19 3.75 19.15
C LEU A 245 3.81 4.42 17.81
N ALA A 246 4.34 3.97 16.68
CA ALA A 246 3.96 4.47 15.36
C ALA A 246 2.47 4.23 15.08
N THR A 247 1.97 3.02 15.37
CA THR A 247 0.56 2.67 15.19
C THR A 247 -0.32 3.51 16.12
N LEU A 248 0.07 3.68 17.39
CA LEU A 248 -0.66 4.49 18.35
C LEU A 248 -0.71 5.97 17.92
N ALA A 249 0.41 6.53 17.46
CA ALA A 249 0.48 7.91 16.97
C ALA A 249 -0.50 8.15 15.82
N CYS A 250 -0.49 7.29 14.82
CA CYS A 250 -1.41 7.37 13.68
C CYS A 250 -2.87 7.17 14.11
N THR A 251 -3.14 6.18 14.98
CA THR A 251 -4.49 5.89 15.47
C THR A 251 -5.07 7.06 16.24
N ALA A 252 -4.29 7.65 17.16
CA ALA A 252 -4.72 8.80 17.96
C ALA A 252 -4.92 10.06 17.09
N ALA A 253 -4.08 10.29 16.08
CA ALA A 253 -4.24 11.38 15.13
C ALA A 253 -5.55 11.23 14.30
N VAL A 254 -5.77 10.04 13.76
CA VAL A 254 -7.00 9.73 13.01
C VAL A 254 -8.24 9.89 13.89
N PHE A 255 -8.18 9.43 15.13
CA PHE A 255 -9.28 9.59 16.10
C PHE A 255 -9.57 11.07 16.37
N ALA A 256 -8.54 11.90 16.57
CA ALA A 256 -8.71 13.34 16.77
C ALA A 256 -9.43 14.01 15.59
N PHE A 257 -9.04 13.69 14.36
CA PHE A 257 -9.68 14.21 13.14
C PHE A 257 -11.11 13.68 12.97
N SER A 258 -11.36 12.42 13.27
CA SER A 258 -12.69 11.80 13.11
C SER A 258 -13.71 12.39 14.08
N ILE A 259 -13.30 12.69 15.33
CA ILE A 259 -14.23 13.12 16.38
C ILE A 259 -14.36 14.65 16.47
N GLY A 260 -13.40 15.40 15.90
CA GLY A 260 -13.36 16.85 15.95
C GLY A 260 -14.63 17.54 15.43
N PRO A 261 -15.19 17.15 14.26
CA PRO A 261 -16.44 17.72 13.76
C PRO A 261 -17.67 17.43 14.62
N GLU A 262 -17.71 16.27 15.30
CA GLU A 262 -18.85 15.84 16.09
C GLU A 262 -18.86 16.45 17.51
N LYS A 263 -17.70 16.44 18.19
CA LYS A 263 -17.59 16.91 19.60
C LYS A 263 -16.98 18.31 19.73
N GLY A 264 -16.56 18.91 18.63
CA GLY A 264 -15.87 20.20 18.59
C GLY A 264 -14.34 20.07 18.66
N TRP A 265 -13.67 20.92 17.91
CA TRP A 265 -12.20 20.92 17.78
C TRP A 265 -11.47 21.29 19.09
N ILE A 266 -12.13 22.02 19.99
CA ILE A 266 -11.59 22.46 21.28
C ILE A 266 -12.01 21.53 22.44
N SER A 267 -12.68 20.42 22.14
CA SER A 267 -13.11 19.47 23.18
C SER A 267 -11.91 18.74 23.80
N VAL A 268 -12.04 18.39 25.07
CA VAL A 268 -11.02 17.64 25.82
C VAL A 268 -10.67 16.33 25.12
N THR A 269 -11.65 15.68 24.50
CA THR A 269 -11.45 14.42 23.77
C THR A 269 -10.61 14.64 22.52
N THR A 270 -10.91 15.68 21.72
CA THR A 270 -10.18 15.99 20.48
C THR A 270 -8.75 16.44 20.76
N ILE A 271 -8.58 17.41 21.68
CA ILE A 271 -7.24 17.90 22.06
C ILE A 271 -6.45 16.78 22.74
N GLY A 272 -7.07 16.03 23.66
CA GLY A 272 -6.41 14.93 24.38
C GLY A 272 -5.88 13.85 23.42
N SER A 273 -6.67 13.43 22.42
CA SER A 273 -6.19 12.48 21.41
C SER A 273 -5.11 13.06 20.51
N GLY A 274 -5.17 14.35 20.16
CA GLY A 274 -4.09 15.04 19.44
C GLY A 274 -2.78 15.09 20.24
N VAL A 275 -2.87 15.35 21.55
CA VAL A 275 -1.70 15.30 22.45
C VAL A 275 -1.13 13.89 22.55
N VAL A 276 -1.98 12.86 22.69
CA VAL A 276 -1.54 11.45 22.68
C VAL A 276 -0.83 11.12 21.37
N ALA A 277 -1.36 11.55 20.22
CA ALA A 277 -0.72 11.35 18.91
C ALA A 277 0.68 11.99 18.87
N LEU A 278 0.81 13.24 19.31
CA LEU A 278 2.09 13.94 19.32
C LEU A 278 3.11 13.29 20.27
N VAL A 279 2.68 12.95 21.48
CA VAL A 279 3.55 12.28 22.48
C VAL A 279 4.00 10.92 21.98
N ALA A 280 3.09 10.13 21.41
CA ALA A 280 3.43 8.82 20.83
C ALA A 280 4.40 8.96 19.65
N PHE A 281 4.24 9.98 18.79
CA PHE A 281 5.16 10.25 17.68
C PHE A 281 6.55 10.66 18.16
N ILE A 282 6.62 11.53 19.20
CA ILE A 282 7.91 11.92 19.80
C ILE A 282 8.58 10.71 20.44
N ALA A 283 7.82 9.91 21.22
CA ALA A 283 8.32 8.69 21.82
C ALA A 283 8.82 7.69 20.77
N PHE A 284 8.08 7.51 19.66
CA PHE A 284 8.50 6.73 18.51
C PHE A 284 9.86 7.22 17.97
N ALA A 285 10.00 8.52 17.71
CA ALA A 285 11.24 9.09 17.18
C ALA A 285 12.45 8.91 18.14
N ILE A 286 12.21 8.92 19.47
CA ILE A 286 13.24 8.66 20.47
C ILE A 286 13.63 7.17 20.48
N VAL A 287 12.64 6.26 20.49
CA VAL A 287 12.87 4.81 20.48
C VAL A 287 13.64 4.39 19.23
N GLU A 288 13.22 4.86 18.03
CA GLU A 288 13.90 4.55 16.77
C GLU A 288 15.35 5.02 16.71
N ARG A 289 15.71 6.11 17.43
CA ARG A 289 17.10 6.58 17.54
C ARG A 289 17.96 5.73 18.46
N THR A 290 17.35 5.02 19.39
CA THR A 290 18.05 4.27 20.45
C THR A 290 17.95 2.76 20.28
N ALA A 291 17.08 2.28 19.38
CA ALA A 291 16.89 0.86 19.13
C ALA A 291 18.11 0.23 18.41
N ASP A 292 18.52 -0.95 18.87
CA ASP A 292 19.60 -1.74 18.22
C ASP A 292 19.22 -2.14 16.77
N ASN A 293 17.92 -2.43 16.54
CA ASN A 293 17.35 -2.80 15.25
C ASN A 293 16.08 -2.00 15.00
N PRO A 294 16.16 -0.72 14.62
CA PRO A 294 14.99 0.13 14.44
C PRO A 294 14.03 -0.44 13.39
N VAL A 295 12.72 -0.30 13.60
CA VAL A 295 11.68 -0.70 12.65
C VAL A 295 11.82 0.11 11.37
N VAL A 296 12.10 1.40 11.54
CA VAL A 296 12.29 2.37 10.46
C VAL A 296 13.69 2.97 10.56
N PRO A 297 14.69 2.53 9.75
CA PRO A 297 16.02 3.11 9.76
C PRO A 297 15.96 4.61 9.45
N LEU A 298 16.14 5.46 10.48
CA LEU A 298 15.98 6.92 10.35
C LEU A 298 17.02 7.55 9.40
N ASP A 299 18.16 6.89 9.18
CA ASP A 299 19.19 7.32 8.24
C ASP A 299 18.66 7.42 6.79
N LEU A 300 17.65 6.61 6.43
CA LEU A 300 16.97 6.70 5.13
C LEU A 300 16.22 8.01 4.94
N PHE A 301 15.85 8.70 6.01
CA PHE A 301 15.11 9.96 5.97
C PHE A 301 16.00 11.21 5.90
N PHE A 302 17.32 11.06 6.10
CA PHE A 302 18.24 12.20 5.99
C PHE A 302 18.59 12.58 4.55
N ASP A 303 18.35 11.69 3.58
CA ASP A 303 18.45 12.06 2.16
C ASP A 303 17.21 12.84 1.74
N ARG A 304 17.43 14.06 1.22
CA ARG A 304 16.35 14.98 0.84
C ARG A 304 15.43 14.40 -0.24
N ASN A 305 16.01 13.74 -1.24
CA ASN A 305 15.24 13.16 -2.34
C ASN A 305 14.37 12.02 -1.86
N ARG A 306 14.93 11.17 -0.99
CA ARG A 306 14.21 10.03 -0.42
C ARG A 306 13.15 10.48 0.57
N LEU A 307 13.43 11.48 1.41
CA LEU A 307 12.42 12.07 2.29
C LEU A 307 11.23 12.62 1.49
N ALA A 308 11.50 13.40 0.43
CA ALA A 308 10.45 13.90 -0.46
C ALA A 308 9.66 12.74 -1.10
N THR A 309 10.36 11.68 -1.53
CA THR A 309 9.72 10.48 -2.08
C THR A 309 8.81 9.80 -1.05
N PHE A 310 9.26 9.63 0.18
CA PHE A 310 8.47 9.01 1.26
C PHE A 310 7.22 9.83 1.61
N VAL A 311 7.36 11.15 1.70
CA VAL A 311 6.21 12.05 1.92
C VAL A 311 5.23 11.98 0.74
N ALA A 312 5.73 11.95 -0.50
CA ALA A 312 4.88 11.82 -1.68
C ALA A 312 4.17 10.45 -1.74
N ILE A 313 4.81 9.36 -1.29
CA ILE A 313 4.19 8.03 -1.17
C ILE A 313 3.06 8.04 -0.14
N PHE A 314 3.30 8.63 1.02
CA PHE A 314 2.29 8.76 2.07
C PHE A 314 1.06 9.53 1.58
N LEU A 315 1.27 10.68 0.95
CA LEU A 315 0.19 11.50 0.40
C LEU A 315 -0.52 10.82 -0.78
N GLY A 316 0.24 10.21 -1.70
CA GLY A 316 -0.31 9.49 -2.86
C GLY A 316 -1.13 8.26 -2.46
N GLY A 317 -0.68 7.49 -1.47
CA GLY A 317 -1.46 6.41 -0.85
C GLY A 317 -2.74 6.94 -0.20
N GLY A 318 -2.65 8.10 0.45
CA GLY A 318 -3.77 8.82 1.01
C GLY A 318 -4.81 9.21 -0.04
N VAL A 319 -4.38 9.76 -1.16
CA VAL A 319 -5.25 10.13 -2.28
C VAL A 319 -5.97 8.90 -2.85
N LEU A 320 -5.21 7.83 -3.17
CA LEU A 320 -5.79 6.58 -3.70
C LEU A 320 -6.91 6.05 -2.80
N PHE A 321 -6.60 5.90 -1.51
CA PHE A 321 -7.53 5.33 -0.54
C PHE A 321 -8.77 6.21 -0.36
N THR A 322 -8.57 7.53 -0.17
CA THR A 322 -9.66 8.49 0.04
C THR A 322 -10.57 8.58 -1.16
N VAL A 323 -10.03 8.67 -2.39
CA VAL A 323 -10.83 8.67 -3.63
C VAL A 323 -11.69 7.41 -3.73
N THR A 324 -11.10 6.24 -3.46
CA THR A 324 -11.83 4.98 -3.55
C THR A 324 -13.00 4.94 -2.54
N VAL A 325 -12.77 5.36 -1.30
CA VAL A 325 -13.81 5.38 -0.26
C VAL A 325 -14.89 6.40 -0.58
N LEU A 326 -14.50 7.65 -0.88
CA LEU A 326 -15.47 8.74 -1.10
C LEU A 326 -16.37 8.48 -2.33
N ILE A 327 -15.80 8.04 -3.44
CA ILE A 327 -16.60 7.72 -4.64
C ILE A 327 -17.50 6.53 -4.35
N GLY A 328 -17.00 5.52 -3.63
CA GLY A 328 -17.81 4.36 -3.23
C GLY A 328 -19.03 4.74 -2.38
N LEU A 329 -18.85 5.65 -1.43
CA LEU A 329 -19.93 6.18 -0.59
C LEU A 329 -20.88 7.08 -1.40
N TYR A 330 -20.34 8.01 -2.18
CA TYR A 330 -21.13 8.94 -2.99
C TYR A 330 -22.11 8.20 -3.93
N VAL A 331 -21.60 7.19 -4.64
CA VAL A 331 -22.40 6.40 -5.58
C VAL A 331 -23.52 5.62 -4.88
N GLN A 332 -23.25 5.09 -3.68
CA GLN A 332 -24.25 4.31 -2.96
C GLN A 332 -25.23 5.18 -2.18
N GLU A 333 -24.74 6.21 -1.48
CA GLU A 333 -25.58 7.02 -0.59
C GLU A 333 -26.36 8.11 -1.31
N LEU A 334 -25.73 8.79 -2.27
CA LEU A 334 -26.35 9.94 -2.96
C LEU A 334 -26.96 9.57 -4.29
N MET A 335 -26.29 8.70 -5.09
CA MET A 335 -26.85 8.23 -6.37
C MET A 335 -27.76 7.00 -6.22
N GLY A 336 -27.86 6.40 -5.01
CA GLY A 336 -28.75 5.28 -4.72
C GLY A 336 -28.40 3.96 -5.41
N TYR A 337 -27.11 3.75 -5.77
CA TYR A 337 -26.70 2.48 -6.37
C TYR A 337 -26.67 1.37 -5.33
N THR A 338 -27.07 0.16 -5.76
CA THR A 338 -26.88 -1.03 -4.95
C THR A 338 -25.37 -1.33 -4.78
N ALA A 339 -25.02 -2.10 -3.75
CA ALA A 339 -23.64 -2.49 -3.48
C ALA A 339 -22.98 -3.18 -4.70
N LEU A 340 -23.71 -4.09 -5.36
CA LEU A 340 -23.25 -4.77 -6.58
C LEU A 340 -23.05 -3.79 -7.75
N ARG A 341 -24.00 -2.89 -7.97
CA ARG A 341 -23.92 -1.89 -9.04
C ARG A 341 -22.76 -0.92 -8.80
N ALA A 342 -22.53 -0.51 -7.57
CA ALA A 342 -21.39 0.30 -7.18
C ALA A 342 -20.06 -0.44 -7.44
N GLY A 343 -19.96 -1.70 -7.01
CA GLY A 343 -18.76 -2.53 -7.23
C GLY A 343 -18.44 -2.73 -8.72
N LEU A 344 -19.43 -3.05 -9.55
CA LEU A 344 -19.27 -3.14 -11.01
C LEU A 344 -18.89 -1.79 -11.63
N GLY A 345 -19.43 -0.70 -11.09
CA GLY A 345 -19.11 0.67 -11.49
C GLY A 345 -17.67 1.07 -11.25
N PHE A 346 -16.93 0.39 -10.36
CA PHE A 346 -15.50 0.63 -10.12
C PHE A 346 -14.54 -0.12 -11.05
N ILE A 347 -15.04 -1.05 -11.88
CA ILE A 347 -14.19 -1.80 -12.83
C ILE A 347 -13.40 -0.85 -13.75
N PRO A 348 -14.00 0.21 -14.38
CA PRO A 348 -13.26 1.16 -15.19
C PRO A 348 -12.13 1.87 -14.43
N PHE A 349 -12.31 2.19 -13.14
CA PHE A 349 -11.24 2.75 -12.29
C PHE A 349 -10.03 1.80 -12.20
N THR A 350 -10.30 0.51 -11.92
CA THR A 350 -9.23 -0.49 -11.76
C THR A 350 -8.46 -0.71 -13.07
N ILE A 351 -9.18 -0.78 -14.21
CA ILE A 351 -8.56 -0.89 -15.53
C ILE A 351 -7.72 0.34 -15.84
N ALA A 352 -8.26 1.54 -15.60
CA ALA A 352 -7.59 2.81 -15.82
C ALA A 352 -6.33 2.95 -14.97
N MET A 353 -6.40 2.55 -13.70
CA MET A 353 -5.23 2.50 -12.81
C MET A 353 -4.17 1.52 -13.33
N GLY A 354 -4.57 0.33 -13.82
CA GLY A 354 -3.66 -0.61 -14.47
C GLY A 354 -2.96 -0.04 -15.70
N ILE A 355 -3.70 0.71 -16.53
CA ILE A 355 -3.13 1.44 -17.68
C ILE A 355 -2.13 2.50 -17.20
N GLY A 356 -2.47 3.27 -16.17
CA GLY A 356 -1.58 4.26 -15.56
C GLY A 356 -0.30 3.65 -15.00
N LEU A 357 -0.40 2.51 -14.30
CA LEU A 357 0.76 1.74 -13.80
C LEU A 357 1.67 1.26 -14.96
N GLY A 358 1.09 0.69 -16.01
CA GLY A 358 1.83 0.23 -17.19
C GLY A 358 2.49 1.38 -17.95
N ALA A 359 1.78 2.47 -18.17
CA ALA A 359 2.32 3.65 -18.84
C ALA A 359 3.47 4.28 -18.03
N SER A 360 3.31 4.43 -16.71
CA SER A 360 4.33 5.03 -15.85
C SER A 360 5.61 4.20 -15.76
N SER A 361 5.51 2.86 -15.81
CA SER A 361 6.69 1.98 -15.82
C SER A 361 7.55 2.15 -17.08
N GLN A 362 6.93 2.52 -18.22
CA GLN A 362 7.65 2.85 -19.45
C GLN A 362 8.15 4.31 -19.45
N LEU A 363 7.30 5.25 -19.03
CA LEU A 363 7.63 6.67 -19.03
C LEU A 363 8.81 7.01 -18.12
N VAL A 364 8.96 6.30 -16.99
CA VAL A 364 10.05 6.54 -16.05
C VAL A 364 11.43 6.20 -16.60
N SER A 365 11.52 5.38 -17.66
CA SER A 365 12.77 5.12 -18.38
C SER A 365 13.20 6.28 -19.30
N TRP A 366 12.26 7.13 -19.71
CA TRP A 366 12.52 8.25 -20.64
C TRP A 366 12.50 9.61 -19.94
N PHE A 367 11.64 9.76 -18.93
CA PHE A 367 11.42 11.01 -18.23
C PHE A 367 11.84 10.92 -16.76
N GLN A 368 12.15 12.05 -16.16
CA GLN A 368 12.44 12.12 -14.72
C GLN A 368 11.21 11.70 -13.92
N PRO A 369 11.38 10.93 -12.82
CA PRO A 369 10.26 10.45 -12.00
C PRO A 369 9.31 11.56 -11.59
N ARG A 370 9.86 12.72 -11.19
CA ARG A 370 9.06 13.90 -10.79
C ARG A 370 8.10 14.36 -11.90
N ALA A 371 8.51 14.31 -13.16
CA ALA A 371 7.66 14.72 -14.27
C ALA A 371 6.47 13.78 -14.43
N VAL A 372 6.70 12.47 -14.32
CA VAL A 372 5.64 11.45 -14.41
C VAL A 372 4.67 11.57 -13.24
N VAL A 373 5.19 11.77 -12.00
CA VAL A 373 4.36 11.99 -10.80
C VAL A 373 3.51 13.24 -10.91
N ILE A 374 4.09 14.36 -11.37
CA ILE A 374 3.37 15.63 -11.56
C ILE A 374 2.28 15.48 -12.62
N THR A 375 2.58 14.83 -13.75
CA THR A 375 1.58 14.57 -14.80
C THR A 375 0.42 13.73 -14.27
N GLY A 376 0.72 12.66 -13.51
CA GLY A 376 -0.30 11.87 -12.81
C GLY A 376 -1.11 12.71 -11.81
N GLY A 377 -0.43 13.58 -11.05
CA GLY A 377 -1.05 14.52 -10.12
C GLY A 377 -2.01 15.49 -10.79
N ILE A 378 -1.63 16.05 -11.95
CA ILE A 378 -2.50 16.94 -12.75
C ILE A 378 -3.78 16.21 -13.19
N LEU A 379 -3.66 14.95 -13.63
CA LEU A 379 -4.84 14.14 -13.98
C LEU A 379 -5.76 13.92 -12.78
N VAL A 380 -5.19 13.62 -11.61
CA VAL A 380 -5.97 13.47 -10.37
C VAL A 380 -6.66 14.78 -10.00
N VAL A 381 -5.92 15.89 -10.01
CA VAL A 381 -6.48 17.22 -9.71
C VAL A 381 -7.62 17.55 -10.68
N GLY A 382 -7.41 17.37 -11.99
CA GLY A 382 -8.44 17.58 -13.01
C GLY A 382 -9.68 16.72 -12.78
N ALA A 383 -9.48 15.43 -12.44
CA ALA A 383 -10.56 14.52 -12.10
C ALA A 383 -11.33 15.01 -10.86
N MET A 384 -10.63 15.38 -9.77
CA MET A 384 -11.28 15.81 -8.52
C MET A 384 -11.98 17.17 -8.66
N VAL A 385 -11.42 18.10 -9.41
CA VAL A 385 -12.08 19.38 -9.73
C VAL A 385 -13.32 19.14 -10.58
N TYR A 386 -13.25 18.27 -11.59
CA TYR A 386 -14.43 17.85 -12.33
C TYR A 386 -15.46 17.16 -11.42
N GLY A 387 -14.98 16.29 -10.50
CA GLY A 387 -15.82 15.64 -9.50
C GLY A 387 -16.52 16.61 -8.55
N SER A 388 -15.93 17.78 -8.26
CA SER A 388 -16.56 18.80 -7.43
C SER A 388 -17.79 19.47 -8.05
N THR A 389 -18.00 19.30 -9.36
CA THR A 389 -19.19 19.76 -10.09
C THR A 389 -20.26 18.69 -10.22
N LEU A 390 -20.08 17.52 -9.62
CA LEU A 390 -21.07 16.44 -9.63
C LEU A 390 -22.35 16.86 -8.90
N ASP A 391 -23.46 16.35 -9.41
CA ASP A 391 -24.78 16.38 -8.79
C ASP A 391 -25.31 14.94 -8.74
N ARG A 392 -26.02 14.59 -7.71
CA ARG A 392 -26.67 13.28 -7.52
C ARG A 392 -27.56 12.83 -8.69
N ALA A 393 -28.07 13.77 -9.50
CA ALA A 393 -28.90 13.51 -10.68
C ALA A 393 -28.08 13.17 -11.94
N MET A 394 -26.73 13.31 -11.90
CA MET A 394 -25.90 13.07 -13.07
C MET A 394 -25.83 11.59 -13.45
N PRO A 395 -25.81 11.27 -14.78
CA PRO A 395 -25.72 9.90 -15.24
C PRO A 395 -24.32 9.30 -14.95
N TYR A 396 -24.29 7.98 -14.77
CA TYR A 396 -23.02 7.26 -14.64
C TYR A 396 -22.11 7.49 -15.86
N PHE A 397 -22.66 7.35 -17.07
CA PHE A 397 -21.97 7.64 -18.32
C PHE A 397 -22.54 8.91 -18.94
N PRO A 398 -21.70 9.84 -19.41
CA PRO A 398 -20.23 9.83 -19.40
C PRO A 398 -19.58 10.36 -18.11
N THR A 399 -20.35 10.96 -17.20
CA THR A 399 -19.87 11.88 -16.16
C THR A 399 -18.98 11.17 -15.11
N LEU A 400 -19.55 10.18 -14.41
CA LEU A 400 -18.82 9.46 -13.36
C LEU A 400 -17.68 8.62 -13.94
N VAL A 401 -17.89 7.97 -15.10
CA VAL A 401 -16.84 7.17 -15.77
C VAL A 401 -15.64 8.03 -16.13
N THR A 402 -15.84 9.26 -16.62
CA THR A 402 -14.74 10.19 -16.93
C THR A 402 -13.92 10.51 -15.66
N LEU A 403 -14.61 10.85 -14.57
CA LEU A 403 -13.97 11.13 -13.27
C LEU A 403 -13.09 9.96 -12.81
N ILE A 404 -13.68 8.75 -12.72
CA ILE A 404 -12.98 7.58 -12.16
C ILE A 404 -11.87 7.08 -13.08
N THR A 405 -12.02 7.23 -14.40
CA THR A 405 -11.00 6.83 -15.38
C THR A 405 -9.80 7.78 -15.34
N LEU A 406 -10.01 9.10 -15.39
CA LEU A 406 -8.94 10.08 -15.28
C LEU A 406 -8.22 9.97 -13.94
N GLY A 407 -8.98 9.87 -12.84
CA GLY A 407 -8.42 9.69 -11.50
C GLY A 407 -7.60 8.41 -11.39
N GLY A 408 -8.11 7.28 -11.93
CA GLY A 408 -7.43 5.99 -11.93
C GLY A 408 -6.11 6.02 -12.70
N ILE A 409 -6.09 6.57 -13.94
CA ILE A 409 -4.85 6.74 -14.72
C ILE A 409 -3.85 7.58 -13.94
N GLY A 410 -4.29 8.74 -13.42
CA GLY A 410 -3.41 9.66 -12.69
C GLY A 410 -2.79 9.01 -11.45
N ILE A 411 -3.57 8.28 -10.65
CA ILE A 411 -3.11 7.53 -9.47
C ILE A 411 -2.11 6.44 -9.88
N GLY A 412 -2.41 5.66 -10.93
CA GLY A 412 -1.50 4.66 -11.47
C GLY A 412 -0.16 5.24 -11.90
N MET A 413 -0.17 6.44 -12.49
CA MET A 413 1.05 7.15 -12.91
C MET A 413 1.91 7.65 -11.74
N ILE A 414 1.35 7.82 -10.54
CA ILE A 414 2.09 8.28 -9.36
C ILE A 414 2.82 7.12 -8.67
N ILE A 415 2.23 5.93 -8.61
CA ILE A 415 2.69 4.83 -7.75
C ILE A 415 4.07 4.29 -8.16
N VAL A 416 4.25 3.93 -9.44
CA VAL A 416 5.50 3.27 -9.90
C VAL A 416 6.72 4.19 -9.80
N PRO A 417 6.68 5.45 -10.29
CA PRO A 417 7.84 6.34 -10.18
C PRO A 417 8.26 6.60 -8.74
N LEU A 418 7.31 6.72 -7.82
CA LEU A 418 7.59 6.91 -6.41
C LEU A 418 8.22 5.67 -5.77
N ALA A 419 7.68 4.47 -6.06
CA ALA A 419 8.23 3.22 -5.54
C ALA A 419 9.69 3.00 -6.02
N LEU A 420 9.97 3.23 -7.30
CA LEU A 420 11.32 3.14 -7.86
C LEU A 420 12.26 4.21 -7.29
N SER A 421 11.78 5.46 -7.15
CA SER A 421 12.57 6.53 -6.54
C SER A 421 12.97 6.24 -5.10
N ALA A 422 12.13 5.54 -4.34
CA ALA A 422 12.43 5.19 -2.95
C ALA A 422 13.63 4.24 -2.82
N ILE A 423 13.80 3.31 -3.78
CA ILE A 423 14.89 2.31 -3.78
C ILE A 423 16.11 2.77 -4.60
N THR A 424 16.03 3.93 -5.27
CA THR A 424 17.14 4.48 -6.05
C THR A 424 18.30 4.85 -5.12
N ASP A 425 19.53 4.50 -5.51
CA ASP A 425 20.76 4.73 -4.76
C ASP A 425 20.76 4.12 -3.34
N VAL A 426 20.02 3.03 -3.14
CA VAL A 426 20.02 2.24 -1.90
C VAL A 426 20.86 0.99 -2.11
N GLY A 427 21.70 0.64 -1.13
CA GLY A 427 22.47 -0.61 -1.17
C GLY A 427 21.56 -1.85 -1.25
N PHE A 428 22.02 -2.91 -1.91
CA PHE A 428 21.25 -4.14 -2.13
C PHE A 428 20.66 -4.75 -0.85
N ASP A 429 21.38 -4.67 0.26
CA ASP A 429 20.97 -5.12 1.58
C ASP A 429 19.80 -4.32 2.16
N ARG A 430 19.57 -3.09 1.69
CA ARG A 430 18.54 -2.17 2.18
C ARG A 430 17.32 -2.04 1.28
N ILE A 431 17.32 -2.63 0.08
CA ILE A 431 16.17 -2.58 -0.85
C ILE A 431 14.93 -3.18 -0.19
N GLY A 432 15.07 -4.34 0.46
CA GLY A 432 13.96 -5.00 1.15
C GLY A 432 13.34 -4.13 2.27
N PRO A 433 14.13 -3.67 3.25
CA PRO A 433 13.65 -2.73 4.28
C PRO A 433 13.02 -1.47 3.70
N THR A 434 13.62 -0.86 2.66
CA THR A 434 13.07 0.35 2.02
C THR A 434 11.73 0.08 1.35
N SER A 435 11.59 -1.02 0.62
CA SER A 435 10.31 -1.43 0.01
C SER A 435 9.22 -1.67 1.05
N ALA A 436 9.56 -2.23 2.21
CA ALA A 436 8.62 -2.41 3.31
C ALA A 436 8.17 -1.06 3.91
N ILE A 437 9.08 -0.08 4.03
CA ILE A 437 8.73 1.30 4.44
C ILE A 437 7.79 1.94 3.42
N VAL A 438 8.04 1.79 2.12
CA VAL A 438 7.16 2.28 1.04
C VAL A 438 5.73 1.74 1.23
N MET A 439 5.58 0.42 1.41
CA MET A 439 4.27 -0.20 1.63
C MET A 439 3.61 0.28 2.92
N MET A 440 4.36 0.44 4.00
CA MET A 440 3.86 0.97 5.27
C MET A 440 3.34 2.41 5.10
N LEU A 441 4.14 3.29 4.51
CA LEU A 441 3.76 4.70 4.31
C LEU A 441 2.54 4.84 3.41
N GLN A 442 2.46 4.05 2.34
CA GLN A 442 1.31 4.01 1.44
C GLN A 442 0.03 3.61 2.19
N ASN A 443 0.11 2.59 3.05
CA ASN A 443 -1.04 2.15 3.82
C ASN A 443 -1.42 3.14 4.94
N LEU A 444 -0.45 3.72 5.65
CA LEU A 444 -0.73 4.68 6.73
C LEU A 444 -1.26 6.03 6.20
N GLY A 445 -0.88 6.43 4.99
CA GLY A 445 -1.38 7.65 4.35
C GLY A 445 -2.91 7.61 4.14
N GLY A 446 -3.45 6.43 3.82
CA GLY A 446 -4.88 6.22 3.57
C GLY A 446 -5.78 6.73 4.69
N PRO A 447 -5.72 6.13 5.87
CA PRO A 447 -6.53 6.52 7.02
C PRO A 447 -6.37 7.98 7.44
N VAL A 448 -5.13 8.50 7.42
CA VAL A 448 -4.87 9.88 7.85
C VAL A 448 -5.48 10.89 6.89
N VAL A 449 -5.28 10.74 5.58
CA VAL A 449 -5.86 11.65 4.58
C VAL A 449 -7.38 11.53 4.56
N LEU A 450 -7.91 10.30 4.64
CA LEU A 450 -9.36 10.08 4.71
C LEU A 450 -9.97 10.79 5.92
N ALA A 451 -9.36 10.68 7.11
CA ALA A 451 -9.87 11.30 8.31
C ALA A 451 -9.93 12.82 8.20
N VAL A 452 -8.88 13.44 7.64
CA VAL A 452 -8.87 14.89 7.39
C VAL A 452 -9.97 15.29 6.40
N VAL A 453 -10.09 14.59 5.28
CA VAL A 453 -11.10 14.90 4.26
C VAL A 453 -12.52 14.63 4.78
N GLN A 454 -12.73 13.53 5.52
CA GLN A 454 -14.03 13.25 6.15
C GLN A 454 -14.42 14.31 7.18
N ALA A 455 -13.46 14.80 7.97
CA ALA A 455 -13.69 15.90 8.89
C ALA A 455 -14.16 17.19 8.16
N VAL A 456 -13.57 17.47 7.00
CA VAL A 456 -13.98 18.59 6.14
C VAL A 456 -15.39 18.38 5.58
N ILE A 457 -15.68 17.18 5.07
CA ILE A 457 -17.02 16.83 4.56
C ILE A 457 -18.06 17.03 5.67
N THR A 458 -17.83 16.44 6.84
CA THR A 458 -18.74 16.52 7.98
C THR A 458 -18.93 17.98 8.45
N SER A 459 -17.84 18.73 8.61
CA SER A 459 -17.91 20.14 9.00
C SER A 459 -18.69 20.97 7.98
N ARG A 460 -18.48 20.75 6.68
CA ARG A 460 -19.20 21.46 5.63
C ARG A 460 -20.68 21.08 5.60
N THR A 461 -21.00 19.80 5.74
CA THR A 461 -22.37 19.29 5.81
C THR A 461 -23.13 19.92 6.97
N LEU A 462 -22.55 19.94 8.17
CA LEU A 462 -23.14 20.55 9.37
C LEU A 462 -23.33 22.06 9.21
N TYR A 463 -22.34 22.76 8.64
CA TYR A 463 -22.42 24.19 8.37
C TYR A 463 -23.59 24.55 7.45
N LEU A 464 -23.92 23.68 6.50
CA LEU A 464 -25.05 23.86 5.55
C LEU A 464 -26.40 23.38 6.14
N GLY A 465 -26.47 23.05 7.43
CA GLY A 465 -27.69 22.59 8.09
C GLY A 465 -28.01 21.10 7.87
N GLY A 466 -27.02 20.32 7.41
CA GLY A 466 -27.10 18.86 7.35
C GLY A 466 -26.94 18.21 8.72
N THR A 467 -26.99 16.90 8.75
CA THR A 467 -26.82 16.07 9.96
C THR A 467 -25.81 14.95 9.71
N ASN A 468 -25.26 14.41 10.80
CA ASN A 468 -24.46 13.19 10.77
C ASN A 468 -25.34 11.95 10.85
N GLY A 469 -24.86 10.85 10.29
CA GLY A 469 -25.45 9.54 10.42
C GLY A 469 -26.09 8.98 9.14
N PRO A 470 -26.92 7.95 9.27
CA PRO A 470 -27.42 7.21 8.11
C PRO A 470 -28.29 8.06 7.17
N VAL A 471 -27.94 8.02 5.89
CA VAL A 471 -28.65 8.77 4.82
C VAL A 471 -30.16 8.46 4.76
N LYS A 472 -30.56 7.24 5.12
CA LYS A 472 -31.99 6.85 5.18
C LYS A 472 -32.84 7.71 6.10
N ASN A 473 -32.23 8.40 7.08
CA ASN A 473 -32.91 9.24 8.06
C ASN A 473 -32.90 10.72 7.65
N MET A 474 -32.27 11.08 6.53
CA MET A 474 -32.08 12.45 6.08
C MET A 474 -33.26 12.92 5.20
N ASN A 475 -33.68 14.17 5.39
CA ASN A 475 -34.60 14.84 4.49
C ASN A 475 -33.88 15.40 3.24
N ALA A 476 -34.63 15.91 2.27
CA ALA A 476 -34.08 16.42 1.00
C ALA A 476 -33.06 17.56 1.17
N ALA A 477 -33.26 18.45 2.15
CA ALA A 477 -32.35 19.56 2.44
C ALA A 477 -31.03 19.04 3.06
N GLN A 478 -31.11 18.07 3.95
CA GLN A 478 -29.94 17.42 4.57
C GLN A 478 -29.12 16.63 3.54
N LEU A 479 -29.80 15.92 2.62
CA LEU A 479 -29.15 15.24 1.49
C LEU A 479 -28.43 16.23 0.57
N HIS A 480 -29.00 17.40 0.31
CA HIS A 480 -28.35 18.45 -0.47
C HIS A 480 -27.10 18.99 0.26
N ALA A 481 -27.21 19.20 1.57
CA ALA A 481 -26.06 19.62 2.39
C ALA A 481 -24.93 18.56 2.37
N LEU A 482 -25.29 17.27 2.42
CA LEU A 482 -24.34 16.17 2.34
C LEU A 482 -23.66 16.10 0.95
N ASP A 483 -24.42 16.27 -0.14
CA ASP A 483 -23.90 16.32 -1.51
C ASP A 483 -22.85 17.43 -1.68
N HIS A 484 -23.15 18.63 -1.20
CA HIS A 484 -22.18 19.73 -1.15
C HIS A 484 -21.00 19.45 -0.20
N GLY A 485 -21.18 18.67 0.85
CA GLY A 485 -20.09 18.19 1.69
C GLY A 485 -19.12 17.30 0.91
N TYR A 486 -19.63 16.31 0.19
CA TYR A 486 -18.81 15.39 -0.62
C TYR A 486 -18.08 16.09 -1.75
N THR A 487 -18.78 16.95 -2.53
CA THR A 487 -18.16 17.69 -3.64
C THR A 487 -17.08 18.65 -3.15
N TYR A 488 -17.27 19.28 -1.97
CA TYR A 488 -16.24 20.07 -1.31
C TYR A 488 -15.07 19.20 -0.83
N GLY A 489 -15.33 18.01 -0.33
CA GLY A 489 -14.30 17.04 0.06
C GLY A 489 -13.41 16.64 -1.10
N LEU A 490 -13.95 16.48 -2.32
CA LEU A 490 -13.15 16.20 -3.52
C LEU A 490 -12.14 17.31 -3.84
N LEU A 491 -12.47 18.58 -3.58
CA LEU A 491 -11.52 19.70 -3.73
C LEU A 491 -10.36 19.60 -2.72
N TRP A 492 -10.61 19.11 -1.53
CA TRP A 492 -9.54 18.86 -0.56
C TRP A 492 -8.63 17.70 -0.99
N VAL A 493 -9.21 16.65 -1.59
CA VAL A 493 -8.41 15.58 -2.21
C VAL A 493 -7.56 16.14 -3.35
N ALA A 494 -8.11 17.05 -4.18
CA ALA A 494 -7.33 17.77 -5.19
C ALA A 494 -6.18 18.55 -4.55
N GLY A 495 -6.42 19.25 -3.43
CA GLY A 495 -5.39 19.93 -2.65
C GLY A 495 -4.26 19.00 -2.17
N VAL A 496 -4.60 17.81 -1.69
CA VAL A 496 -3.61 16.79 -1.31
C VAL A 496 -2.82 16.29 -2.53
N ALA A 497 -3.48 16.12 -3.69
CA ALA A 497 -2.79 15.73 -4.92
C ALA A 497 -1.85 16.85 -5.42
N VAL A 498 -2.23 18.13 -5.31
CA VAL A 498 -1.34 19.27 -5.57
C VAL A 498 -0.13 19.24 -4.63
N LEU A 499 -0.36 18.99 -3.32
CA LEU A 499 0.72 18.88 -2.36
C LEU A 499 1.67 17.72 -2.70
N THR A 500 1.12 16.58 -3.14
CA THR A 500 1.92 15.43 -3.61
C THR A 500 2.81 15.85 -4.79
N GLY A 501 2.27 16.58 -5.76
CA GLY A 501 3.01 17.12 -6.90
C GLY A 501 4.07 18.15 -6.49
N ALA A 502 3.75 19.04 -5.54
CA ALA A 502 4.68 20.02 -5.00
C ALA A 502 5.87 19.37 -4.27
N VAL A 503 5.59 18.33 -3.47
CA VAL A 503 6.64 17.55 -2.81
C VAL A 503 7.48 16.78 -3.84
N ALA A 504 6.87 16.28 -4.92
CA ALA A 504 7.59 15.58 -5.98
C ALA A 504 8.59 16.48 -6.73
N LEU A 505 8.43 17.80 -6.72
CA LEU A 505 9.43 18.75 -7.27
C LEU A 505 10.80 18.63 -6.57
N PHE A 506 10.82 18.20 -5.32
CA PHE A 506 12.05 18.00 -4.57
C PHE A 506 12.73 16.65 -4.86
N ILE A 507 12.12 15.79 -5.68
CA ILE A 507 12.71 14.51 -6.11
C ILE A 507 13.68 14.81 -7.26
N GLY A 508 14.98 14.76 -6.97
CA GLY A 508 16.04 15.12 -7.91
C GLY A 508 16.62 13.96 -8.71
N TYR A 509 16.09 12.74 -8.60
CA TYR A 509 16.61 11.58 -9.32
C TYR A 509 16.45 11.72 -10.83
N SER A 510 17.49 11.33 -11.57
CA SER A 510 17.47 11.29 -13.03
C SER A 510 16.75 10.04 -13.56
N ALA A 511 16.25 10.08 -14.80
CA ALA A 511 15.66 8.92 -15.43
C ALA A 511 16.62 7.72 -15.50
N LYS A 512 17.93 7.97 -15.73
CA LYS A 512 18.96 6.92 -15.77
C LYS A 512 19.14 6.20 -14.43
N GLN A 513 19.15 6.94 -13.32
CA GLN A 513 19.27 6.35 -11.97
C GLN A 513 18.06 5.47 -11.65
N VAL A 514 16.85 5.93 -12.00
CA VAL A 514 15.63 5.17 -11.74
C VAL A 514 15.49 3.97 -12.70
N ALA A 515 15.89 4.10 -13.96
CA ALA A 515 15.95 2.98 -14.89
C ALA A 515 16.92 1.89 -14.39
N HIS A 516 18.08 2.28 -13.86
CA HIS A 516 19.01 1.34 -13.23
C HIS A 516 18.40 0.67 -11.99
N ALA A 517 17.70 1.42 -11.13
CA ALA A 517 16.98 0.84 -9.99
C ALA A 517 15.89 -0.14 -10.43
N GLN A 518 15.21 0.14 -11.55
CA GLN A 518 14.23 -0.77 -12.15
C GLN A 518 14.88 -2.06 -12.68
N GLU A 519 16.04 -1.96 -13.34
CA GLU A 519 16.80 -3.13 -13.81
C GLU A 519 17.27 -3.98 -12.62
N VAL A 520 17.80 -3.35 -11.57
CA VAL A 520 18.21 -4.02 -10.34
C VAL A 520 17.02 -4.72 -9.66
N GLN A 521 15.90 -4.04 -9.52
CA GLN A 521 14.68 -4.65 -8.98
C GLN A 521 14.23 -5.83 -9.83
N HIS A 522 14.26 -5.68 -11.15
CA HIS A 522 13.93 -6.78 -12.07
C HIS A 522 14.91 -7.95 -11.93
N ALA A 523 16.22 -7.68 -11.82
CA ALA A 523 17.24 -8.72 -11.63
C ALA A 523 17.07 -9.46 -10.29
N ILE A 524 16.67 -8.75 -9.21
CA ILE A 524 16.28 -9.35 -7.93
C ILE A 524 15.04 -10.22 -8.09
N ASP A 525 14.01 -9.71 -8.76
CA ASP A 525 12.74 -10.40 -8.96
C ASP A 525 12.93 -11.66 -9.83
N VAL A 526 13.80 -11.59 -10.85
CA VAL A 526 14.17 -12.73 -11.71
C VAL A 526 15.21 -13.64 -11.05
N GLY A 527 15.86 -13.19 -9.97
CA GLY A 527 16.83 -13.99 -9.20
C GLY A 527 18.19 -14.12 -9.88
N GLU A 528 18.59 -13.10 -10.64
CA GLU A 528 19.93 -13.00 -11.25
C GLU A 528 20.97 -12.47 -10.27
N ILE A 529 20.51 -11.76 -9.22
CA ILE A 529 21.36 -11.19 -8.15
C ILE A 529 20.86 -11.70 -6.80
#